data_278ced2f235852f7df447dcb7cf74974
#
_entry.id   278ced2f235852f7df447dcb7cf74974
#
_cell.length_a   1.000
_cell.length_b   1.000
_cell.length_c   1.000
_cell.angle_alpha   90.00
_cell.angle_beta   90.00
_cell.angle_gamma   90.00
#
_symmetry.space_group_name_H-M   'P 1'
#
loop_
_entity.id
_entity.type
_entity.pdbx_description
1 polymer ?
#
loop_
_entity_poly.entity_id
_entity_poly.type
_entity_poly.pdbx_seq_one_letter_code
_entity_poly.pdbx_strand_id
1 'polypeptide(L)'
;MNIDELFQEENQIPTLPNIFYEFKEAVEDPNRTFDEVAEIVSLDTGLTARLLKIVNSAFFGFPSEIETISHAISIIGIQHLNDLVLSTVVMGCFKGIPAETIDMESFWKHSIACALTSKTLAEKIEIRNPERVFVAGLLHDIGRLVICSKASMETLKIFFLMNNQNLTLHLAETEALGFDHTDVGARLIKEWGLPHFHEDVVNCHHNPSQALSFPIECSIVHVADILVNSLELGTSGETVIQEFDEGASKRTNIQDESFRSLLVDEVKEKFDETFQLFFQPA
;
A
#
# COMPACT_ATOMS: atom_id res chain seq x y z
N MET A 1 25.99 -2.61 -2.76
CA MET A 1 25.03 -3.50 -3.44
C MET A 1 24.31 -2.67 -4.49
N ASN A 2 24.00 -3.22 -5.67
CA ASN A 2 23.20 -2.54 -6.68
C ASN A 2 21.74 -3.04 -6.55
N ILE A 3 20.76 -2.20 -6.88
CA ILE A 3 19.33 -2.57 -6.84
C ILE A 3 19.04 -3.80 -7.74
N ASP A 4 19.69 -3.93 -8.88
CA ASP A 4 19.55 -5.08 -9.77
C ASP A 4 19.98 -6.41 -9.12
N GLU A 5 20.88 -6.37 -8.15
CA GLU A 5 21.29 -7.56 -7.40
C GLU A 5 20.17 -8.10 -6.50
N LEU A 6 19.26 -7.22 -6.02
CA LEU A 6 18.08 -7.64 -5.27
C LEU A 6 17.08 -8.40 -6.14
N PHE A 7 17.07 -8.11 -7.45
CA PHE A 7 16.10 -8.62 -8.42
C PHE A 7 16.66 -9.73 -9.34
N GLN A 8 17.83 -10.30 -9.01
CA GLN A 8 18.35 -11.45 -9.74
C GLN A 8 17.54 -12.71 -9.49
N GLU A 9 17.42 -13.59 -10.49
CA GLU A 9 16.61 -14.84 -10.44
C GLU A 9 16.91 -15.74 -9.23
N GLU A 10 18.16 -15.76 -8.75
CA GLU A 10 18.59 -16.52 -7.58
C GLU A 10 17.93 -16.04 -6.28
N ASN A 11 17.43 -14.82 -6.24
CA ASN A 11 16.89 -14.18 -5.05
C ASN A 11 15.39 -14.42 -4.82
N GLN A 12 14.68 -15.10 -5.70
CA GLN A 12 13.23 -15.38 -5.60
C GLN A 12 12.43 -14.15 -5.11
N ILE A 13 12.25 -13.18 -5.99
CA ILE A 13 11.43 -11.99 -5.68
C ILE A 13 10.00 -12.44 -5.34
N PRO A 14 9.34 -11.83 -4.33
CA PRO A 14 7.94 -12.09 -4.08
C PRO A 14 7.11 -11.89 -5.35
N THR A 15 6.31 -12.88 -5.72
CA THR A 15 5.41 -12.82 -6.89
C THR A 15 3.96 -12.82 -6.42
N LEU A 16 3.11 -12.09 -7.14
CA LEU A 16 1.67 -12.19 -6.92
C LEU A 16 1.17 -13.59 -7.31
N PRO A 17 0.11 -14.08 -6.65
CA PRO A 17 -0.45 -15.40 -6.99
C PRO A 17 -0.96 -15.45 -8.44
N ASN A 18 -0.92 -16.63 -9.07
CA ASN A 18 -1.39 -16.82 -10.45
C ASN A 18 -2.81 -16.34 -10.66
N ILE A 19 -3.69 -16.55 -9.68
CA ILE A 19 -5.08 -16.08 -9.73
C ILE A 19 -5.19 -14.56 -9.97
N PHE A 20 -4.24 -13.74 -9.45
CA PHE A 20 -4.21 -12.32 -9.71
C PHE A 20 -3.91 -12.00 -11.18
N TYR A 21 -2.92 -12.70 -11.77
CA TYR A 21 -2.57 -12.47 -13.18
C TYR A 21 -3.67 -12.95 -14.13
N GLU A 22 -4.29 -14.09 -13.86
CA GLU A 22 -5.44 -14.61 -14.63
C GLU A 22 -6.63 -13.65 -14.55
N PHE A 23 -6.91 -13.13 -13.36
CA PHE A 23 -7.96 -12.14 -13.16
C PHE A 23 -7.64 -10.83 -13.89
N LYS A 24 -6.42 -10.30 -13.75
CA LYS A 24 -5.98 -9.08 -14.42
C LYS A 24 -6.08 -9.19 -15.94
N GLU A 25 -5.60 -10.30 -16.53
CA GLU A 25 -5.73 -10.56 -17.96
C GLU A 25 -7.19 -10.59 -18.41
N ALA A 26 -8.06 -11.18 -17.61
CA ALA A 26 -9.50 -11.21 -17.90
C ALA A 26 -10.16 -9.82 -17.80
N VAL A 27 -9.71 -8.98 -16.87
CA VAL A 27 -10.17 -7.58 -16.74
C VAL A 27 -9.75 -6.73 -17.95
N GLU A 28 -8.58 -7.00 -18.50
CA GLU A 28 -8.03 -6.27 -19.66
C GLU A 28 -8.61 -6.75 -21.01
N ASP A 29 -9.25 -7.92 -21.07
CA ASP A 29 -9.86 -8.46 -22.31
C ASP A 29 -11.26 -7.85 -22.53
N PRO A 30 -11.45 -7.00 -23.57
CA PRO A 30 -12.73 -6.35 -23.84
C PRO A 30 -13.84 -7.30 -24.30
N ASN A 31 -13.51 -8.57 -24.61
CA ASN A 31 -14.48 -9.57 -25.04
C ASN A 31 -15.07 -10.37 -23.89
N ARG A 32 -14.50 -10.29 -22.70
CA ARG A 32 -15.00 -11.00 -21.51
C ARG A 32 -16.15 -10.27 -20.85
N THR A 33 -17.13 -11.04 -20.42
CA THR A 33 -18.23 -10.56 -19.59
C THR A 33 -17.83 -10.45 -18.13
N PHE A 34 -18.56 -9.67 -17.34
CA PHE A 34 -18.34 -9.57 -15.90
C PHE A 34 -18.52 -10.92 -15.18
N ASP A 35 -19.40 -11.78 -15.68
CA ASP A 35 -19.61 -13.12 -15.12
C ASP A 35 -18.39 -14.02 -15.35
N GLU A 36 -17.80 -13.99 -16.55
CA GLU A 36 -16.56 -14.76 -16.84
C GLU A 36 -15.38 -14.26 -16.00
N VAL A 37 -15.29 -12.94 -15.74
CA VAL A 37 -14.26 -12.39 -14.86
C VAL A 37 -14.51 -12.80 -13.41
N ALA A 38 -15.75 -12.78 -12.95
CA ALA A 38 -16.14 -13.19 -11.61
C ALA A 38 -15.89 -14.70 -11.35
N GLU A 39 -16.08 -15.56 -12.36
CA GLU A 39 -15.79 -16.98 -12.27
C GLU A 39 -14.33 -17.25 -11.91
N ILE A 40 -13.36 -16.49 -12.47
CA ILE A 40 -11.94 -16.65 -12.17
C ILE A 40 -11.66 -16.42 -10.69
N VAL A 41 -12.18 -15.33 -10.12
CA VAL A 41 -12.05 -15.03 -8.69
C VAL A 41 -12.71 -16.11 -7.83
N SER A 42 -13.86 -16.63 -8.29
CA SER A 42 -14.65 -17.61 -7.56
C SER A 42 -13.99 -19.00 -7.47
N LEU A 43 -12.94 -19.26 -8.28
CA LEU A 43 -12.11 -20.48 -8.16
C LEU A 43 -11.32 -20.52 -6.84
N ASP A 44 -11.00 -19.35 -6.26
CA ASP A 44 -10.39 -19.25 -4.94
C ASP A 44 -11.45 -18.87 -3.90
N THR A 45 -11.92 -19.87 -3.16
CA THR A 45 -12.97 -19.68 -2.13
C THR A 45 -12.54 -18.76 -1.01
N GLY A 46 -11.25 -18.77 -0.64
CA GLY A 46 -10.69 -17.90 0.39
C GLY A 46 -10.65 -16.44 -0.04
N LEU A 47 -10.21 -16.18 -1.26
CA LEU A 47 -10.21 -14.85 -1.87
C LEU A 47 -11.64 -14.32 -2.01
N THR A 48 -12.55 -15.14 -2.55
CA THR A 48 -13.97 -14.80 -2.71
C THR A 48 -14.61 -14.38 -1.39
N ALA A 49 -14.45 -15.19 -0.34
CA ALA A 49 -15.01 -14.90 0.98
C ALA A 49 -14.46 -13.58 1.56
N ARG A 50 -13.16 -13.33 1.40
CA ARG A 50 -12.52 -12.07 1.85
C ARG A 50 -13.03 -10.87 1.08
N LEU A 51 -13.11 -10.93 -0.24
CA LEU A 51 -13.60 -9.85 -1.06
C LEU A 51 -15.05 -9.50 -0.72
N LEU A 52 -15.94 -10.49 -0.60
CA LEU A 52 -17.33 -10.27 -0.22
C LEU A 52 -17.45 -9.68 1.19
N LYS A 53 -16.62 -10.13 2.14
CA LYS A 53 -16.57 -9.55 3.48
C LYS A 53 -16.16 -8.06 3.45
N ILE A 54 -15.14 -7.70 2.64
CA ILE A 54 -14.68 -6.31 2.50
C ILE A 54 -15.76 -5.45 1.86
N VAL A 55 -16.35 -5.91 0.75
CA VAL A 55 -17.39 -5.16 0.02
C VAL A 55 -18.64 -4.94 0.88
N ASN A 56 -18.99 -5.88 1.75
CA ASN A 56 -20.13 -5.77 2.66
C ASN A 56 -19.83 -5.06 3.99
N SER A 57 -18.61 -4.56 4.19
CA SER A 57 -18.23 -3.87 5.41
C SER A 57 -18.60 -2.39 5.41
N ALA A 58 -18.46 -1.74 6.57
CA ALA A 58 -18.59 -0.30 6.69
C ALA A 58 -17.58 0.49 5.83
N PHE A 59 -16.49 -0.15 5.40
CA PHE A 59 -15.51 0.43 4.47
C PHE A 59 -16.13 0.89 3.15
N PHE A 60 -17.14 0.16 2.63
CA PHE A 60 -17.93 0.54 1.45
C PHE A 60 -19.30 1.11 1.80
N GLY A 61 -19.90 0.71 2.92
CA GLY A 61 -21.16 1.27 3.43
C GLY A 61 -22.39 1.04 2.55
N PHE A 62 -22.45 -0.06 1.82
CA PHE A 62 -23.63 -0.38 0.99
C PHE A 62 -24.83 -0.75 1.84
N PRO A 63 -26.06 -0.31 1.44
CA PRO A 63 -27.28 -0.56 2.22
C PRO A 63 -27.82 -1.97 2.09
N SER A 64 -27.38 -2.76 1.11
CA SER A 64 -27.80 -4.12 0.83
C SER A 64 -26.63 -5.06 0.74
N GLU A 65 -26.82 -6.30 1.17
CA GLU A 65 -25.80 -7.35 1.10
C GLU A 65 -25.48 -7.73 -0.34
N ILE A 66 -24.20 -7.88 -0.63
CA ILE A 66 -23.63 -8.30 -1.92
C ILE A 66 -23.19 -9.76 -1.76
N GLU A 67 -23.87 -10.66 -2.46
CA GLU A 67 -23.70 -12.11 -2.26
C GLU A 67 -22.75 -12.75 -3.29
N THR A 68 -22.46 -12.06 -4.41
CA THR A 68 -21.63 -12.62 -5.49
C THR A 68 -20.59 -11.64 -6.01
N ILE A 69 -19.50 -12.16 -6.59
CA ILE A 69 -18.45 -11.34 -7.23
C ILE A 69 -19.02 -10.58 -8.44
N SER A 70 -19.89 -11.19 -9.26
CA SER A 70 -20.54 -10.49 -10.38
C SER A 70 -21.39 -9.30 -9.90
N HIS A 71 -22.11 -9.47 -8.78
CA HIS A 71 -22.87 -8.38 -8.16
C HIS A 71 -21.91 -7.29 -7.62
N ALA A 72 -20.81 -7.68 -6.98
CA ALA A 72 -19.77 -6.72 -6.56
C ALA A 72 -19.26 -5.91 -7.76
N ILE A 73 -18.88 -6.56 -8.87
CA ILE A 73 -18.42 -5.87 -10.09
C ILE A 73 -19.47 -4.86 -10.59
N SER A 74 -20.76 -5.22 -10.56
CA SER A 74 -21.83 -4.33 -11.05
C SER A 74 -22.05 -3.09 -10.17
N ILE A 75 -21.73 -3.18 -8.87
CA ILE A 75 -21.90 -2.09 -7.90
C ILE A 75 -20.65 -1.20 -7.82
N ILE A 76 -19.48 -1.79 -7.56
CA ILE A 76 -18.24 -1.03 -7.36
C ILE A 76 -17.45 -0.81 -8.65
N GLY A 77 -17.74 -1.59 -9.69
CA GLY A 77 -16.99 -1.59 -10.94
C GLY A 77 -15.76 -2.52 -10.91
N ILE A 78 -15.37 -2.95 -12.10
CA ILE A 78 -14.29 -3.94 -12.28
C ILE A 78 -12.92 -3.43 -11.83
N GLN A 79 -12.66 -2.12 -11.99
CA GLN A 79 -11.38 -1.51 -11.59
C GLN A 79 -11.23 -1.50 -10.06
N HIS A 80 -12.27 -1.13 -9.33
CA HIS A 80 -12.24 -1.16 -7.87
C HIS A 80 -12.13 -2.59 -7.34
N LEU A 81 -12.78 -3.56 -8.01
CA LEU A 81 -12.58 -4.96 -7.63
C LEU A 81 -11.13 -5.41 -7.86
N ASN A 82 -10.49 -4.98 -8.96
CA ASN A 82 -9.07 -5.28 -9.21
C ASN A 82 -8.16 -4.71 -8.09
N ASP A 83 -8.41 -3.49 -7.66
CA ASP A 83 -7.69 -2.87 -6.55
C ASP A 83 -7.88 -3.64 -5.23
N LEU A 84 -9.09 -4.15 -4.97
CA LEU A 84 -9.37 -4.99 -3.81
C LEU A 84 -8.71 -6.37 -3.88
N VAL A 85 -8.72 -7.01 -5.04
CA VAL A 85 -8.02 -8.29 -5.26
C VAL A 85 -6.53 -8.09 -4.96
N LEU A 86 -5.90 -7.06 -5.51
CA LEU A 86 -4.50 -6.74 -5.24
C LEU A 86 -4.24 -6.54 -3.75
N SER A 87 -5.04 -5.69 -3.09
CA SER A 87 -4.91 -5.42 -1.65
C SER A 87 -5.01 -6.69 -0.79
N THR A 88 -5.82 -7.65 -1.24
CA THR A 88 -6.06 -8.90 -0.50
C THR A 88 -4.94 -9.92 -0.67
N VAL A 89 -4.31 -9.97 -1.86
CA VAL A 89 -3.30 -11.00 -2.16
C VAL A 89 -1.88 -10.57 -1.80
N VAL A 90 -1.57 -9.27 -1.82
CA VAL A 90 -0.21 -8.75 -1.66
C VAL A 90 0.42 -9.15 -0.32
N MET A 91 -0.35 -9.12 0.77
CA MET A 91 0.15 -9.48 2.10
C MET A 91 0.61 -10.93 2.19
N GLY A 92 -0.01 -11.83 1.41
CA GLY A 92 0.37 -13.25 1.36
C GLY A 92 1.67 -13.53 0.60
N CYS A 93 2.21 -12.55 -0.13
CA CYS A 93 3.43 -12.73 -0.94
C CYS A 93 4.72 -12.68 -0.10
N PHE A 94 4.67 -12.07 1.10
CA PHE A 94 5.85 -11.86 1.95
C PHE A 94 5.82 -12.81 3.13
N LYS A 95 6.53 -13.92 2.99
CA LYS A 95 6.66 -14.97 4.04
C LYS A 95 8.13 -15.21 4.37
N GLY A 96 8.39 -15.62 5.60
CA GLY A 96 9.72 -16.05 6.03
C GLY A 96 10.72 -14.91 6.23
N ILE A 97 10.28 -13.66 6.35
CA ILE A 97 11.14 -12.55 6.77
C ILE A 97 11.41 -12.70 8.27
N PRO A 98 12.70 -12.67 8.70
CA PRO A 98 13.03 -12.83 10.12
C PRO A 98 12.42 -11.74 10.98
N ALA A 99 11.79 -12.14 12.10
CA ALA A 99 11.15 -11.19 13.03
C ALA A 99 12.14 -10.18 13.65
N GLU A 100 13.43 -10.52 13.66
CA GLU A 100 14.51 -9.65 14.13
C GLU A 100 14.76 -8.47 13.17
N THR A 101 14.34 -8.57 11.91
CA THR A 101 14.51 -7.51 10.90
C THR A 101 13.31 -6.62 10.79
N ILE A 102 12.10 -7.17 10.94
CA ILE A 102 10.85 -6.43 10.87
C ILE A 102 9.71 -7.20 11.54
N ASP A 103 8.91 -6.52 12.34
CA ASP A 103 7.64 -7.05 12.85
C ASP A 103 6.57 -6.93 11.75
N MET A 104 6.22 -8.06 11.15
CA MET A 104 5.28 -8.12 10.03
C MET A 104 3.87 -7.65 10.40
N GLU A 105 3.40 -7.90 11.64
CA GLU A 105 2.10 -7.40 12.09
C GLU A 105 2.12 -5.88 12.19
N SER A 106 3.15 -5.32 12.82
CA SER A 106 3.32 -3.88 12.96
C SER A 106 3.51 -3.18 11.61
N PHE A 107 4.24 -3.81 10.69
CA PHE A 107 4.40 -3.32 9.32
C PHE A 107 3.05 -3.24 8.58
N TRP A 108 2.27 -4.33 8.56
CA TRP A 108 0.97 -4.31 7.89
C TRP A 108 -0.04 -3.41 8.59
N LYS A 109 0.07 -3.27 9.91
CA LYS A 109 -0.72 -2.32 10.69
C LYS A 109 -0.48 -0.88 10.21
N HIS A 110 0.79 -0.50 10.04
CA HIS A 110 1.19 0.77 9.45
C HIS A 110 0.69 0.94 8.01
N SER A 111 0.94 -0.04 7.14
CA SER A 111 0.54 0.01 5.73
C SER A 111 -0.98 0.14 5.55
N ILE A 112 -1.79 -0.59 6.34
CA ILE A 112 -3.26 -0.49 6.32
C ILE A 112 -3.73 0.86 6.88
N ALA A 113 -3.08 1.38 7.92
CA ALA A 113 -3.38 2.71 8.45
C ALA A 113 -3.07 3.81 7.41
N CYS A 114 -1.94 3.72 6.72
CA CYS A 114 -1.59 4.63 5.61
C CYS A 114 -2.59 4.52 4.45
N ALA A 115 -3.00 3.31 4.09
CA ALA A 115 -4.01 3.08 3.06
C ALA A 115 -5.35 3.73 3.43
N LEU A 116 -5.85 3.50 4.64
CA LEU A 116 -7.10 4.09 5.14
C LEU A 116 -7.02 5.62 5.20
N THR A 117 -5.92 6.16 5.74
CA THR A 117 -5.69 7.61 5.82
C THR A 117 -5.65 8.23 4.44
N SER A 118 -4.95 7.59 3.49
CA SER A 118 -4.85 8.03 2.10
C SER A 118 -6.21 8.06 1.42
N LYS A 119 -7.02 7.00 1.57
CA LYS A 119 -8.39 6.96 1.03
C LYS A 119 -9.26 8.05 1.65
N THR A 120 -9.29 8.17 2.98
CA THR A 120 -10.10 9.16 3.68
C THR A 120 -9.72 10.59 3.30
N LEU A 121 -8.40 10.86 3.18
CA LEU A 121 -7.92 12.16 2.72
C LEU A 121 -8.31 12.43 1.27
N ALA A 122 -8.18 11.44 0.38
CA ALA A 122 -8.59 11.55 -1.02
C ALA A 122 -10.09 11.85 -1.17
N GLU A 123 -10.94 11.19 -0.36
CA GLU A 123 -12.39 11.47 -0.30
C GLU A 123 -12.68 12.90 0.14
N LYS A 124 -12.01 13.37 1.21
CA LYS A 124 -12.21 14.73 1.74
C LYS A 124 -11.80 15.85 0.78
N ILE A 125 -10.81 15.60 -0.08
CA ILE A 125 -10.38 16.57 -1.11
C ILE A 125 -10.93 16.23 -2.51
N GLU A 126 -11.96 15.36 -2.56
CA GLU A 126 -12.73 15.00 -3.75
C GLU A 126 -11.89 14.42 -4.90
N ILE A 127 -10.89 13.60 -4.58
CA ILE A 127 -10.11 12.89 -5.58
C ILE A 127 -10.95 11.76 -6.18
N ARG A 128 -10.88 11.65 -7.51
CA ARG A 128 -11.53 10.58 -8.24
C ARG A 128 -10.82 9.24 -7.96
N ASN A 129 -11.60 8.19 -7.66
CA ASN A 129 -11.12 6.83 -7.36
C ASN A 129 -10.24 6.77 -6.09
N PRO A 130 -10.75 7.09 -4.90
CA PRO A 130 -10.01 7.05 -3.64
C PRO A 130 -9.54 5.64 -3.27
N GLU A 131 -10.20 4.58 -3.75
CA GLU A 131 -9.80 3.18 -3.59
C GLU A 131 -8.42 2.90 -4.21
N ARG A 132 -8.12 3.50 -5.35
CA ARG A 132 -6.80 3.39 -5.99
C ARG A 132 -5.71 4.03 -5.12
N VAL A 133 -6.03 5.12 -4.42
CA VAL A 133 -5.12 5.78 -3.49
C VAL A 133 -4.93 4.94 -2.22
N PHE A 134 -5.98 4.21 -1.79
CA PHE A 134 -5.87 3.20 -0.73
C PHE A 134 -4.80 2.15 -1.07
N VAL A 135 -4.84 1.58 -2.28
CA VAL A 135 -3.85 0.59 -2.72
C VAL A 135 -2.44 1.18 -2.73
N ALA A 136 -2.29 2.40 -3.22
CA ALA A 136 -0.98 3.07 -3.22
C ALA A 136 -0.44 3.27 -1.78
N GLY A 137 -1.30 3.69 -0.84
CA GLY A 137 -0.95 3.77 0.57
C GLY A 137 -0.63 2.42 1.21
N LEU A 138 -1.28 1.32 0.77
CA LEU A 138 -0.97 -0.03 1.23
C LEU A 138 0.42 -0.50 0.76
N LEU A 139 0.83 -0.08 -0.44
CA LEU A 139 2.05 -0.53 -1.11
C LEU A 139 3.24 0.39 -0.90
N HIS A 140 3.07 1.59 -0.31
CA HIS A 140 4.09 2.63 -0.31
C HIS A 140 5.45 2.15 0.20
N ASP A 141 5.46 1.33 1.25
CA ASP A 141 6.65 0.79 1.90
C ASP A 141 7.02 -0.64 1.48
N ILE A 142 6.37 -1.20 0.44
CA ILE A 142 6.54 -2.62 0.06
C ILE A 142 8.00 -2.98 -0.25
N GLY A 143 8.78 -2.05 -0.76
CA GLY A 143 10.20 -2.22 -1.04
C GLY A 143 11.02 -2.49 0.22
N ARG A 144 10.57 -2.03 1.39
CA ARG A 144 11.16 -2.31 2.69
C ARG A 144 11.20 -3.80 2.97
N LEU A 145 10.10 -4.53 2.64
CA LEU A 145 10.04 -5.98 2.83
C LEU A 145 11.04 -6.73 1.94
N VAL A 146 11.30 -6.22 0.74
CA VAL A 146 12.33 -6.79 -0.16
C VAL A 146 13.72 -6.58 0.45
N ILE A 147 14.05 -5.36 0.91
CA ILE A 147 15.33 -5.06 1.57
C ILE A 147 15.51 -5.96 2.79
N CYS A 148 14.53 -6.05 3.68
CA CYS A 148 14.60 -6.88 4.88
C CYS A 148 14.79 -8.37 4.57
N SER A 149 14.18 -8.86 3.48
CA SER A 149 14.27 -10.27 3.09
C SER A 149 15.58 -10.64 2.41
N LYS A 150 16.23 -9.70 1.70
CA LYS A 150 17.39 -9.97 0.82
C LYS A 150 18.70 -9.38 1.31
N ALA A 151 18.64 -8.33 2.12
CA ALA A 151 19.78 -7.54 2.55
C ALA A 151 19.90 -7.47 4.09
N SER A 152 19.86 -8.62 4.77
CA SER A 152 19.82 -8.69 6.25
C SER A 152 21.01 -8.01 6.92
N MET A 153 22.22 -8.11 6.34
CA MET A 153 23.42 -7.45 6.89
C MET A 153 23.36 -5.93 6.71
N GLU A 154 22.85 -5.50 5.56
CA GLU A 154 22.66 -4.09 5.24
C GLU A 154 21.54 -3.49 6.10
N THR A 155 20.50 -4.25 6.41
CA THR A 155 19.44 -3.83 7.34
C THR A 155 20.01 -3.49 8.73
N LEU A 156 20.97 -4.25 9.24
CA LEU A 156 21.65 -3.92 10.48
C LEU A 156 22.45 -2.60 10.38
N LYS A 157 23.09 -2.36 9.23
CA LYS A 157 23.80 -1.11 8.97
C LYS A 157 22.84 0.08 8.92
N ILE A 158 21.67 -0.09 8.28
CA ILE A 158 20.63 0.92 8.22
C ILE A 158 20.17 1.30 9.64
N PHE A 159 19.83 0.33 10.48
CA PHE A 159 19.46 0.59 11.88
C PHE A 159 20.57 1.30 12.67
N PHE A 160 21.82 0.92 12.44
CA PHE A 160 22.96 1.61 13.06
C PHE A 160 23.03 3.08 12.65
N LEU A 161 22.83 3.40 11.37
CA LEU A 161 22.86 4.78 10.86
C LEU A 161 21.69 5.60 11.42
N MET A 162 20.47 5.05 11.42
CA MET A 162 19.31 5.71 12.00
C MET A 162 19.54 6.10 13.46
N ASN A 163 20.01 5.16 14.28
CA ASN A 163 20.18 5.38 15.72
C ASN A 163 21.33 6.34 16.05
N ASN A 164 22.43 6.33 15.29
CA ASN A 164 23.61 7.13 15.61
C ASN A 164 23.64 8.51 14.93
N GLN A 165 22.96 8.65 13.78
CA GLN A 165 22.97 9.91 13.02
C GLN A 165 21.60 10.61 13.04
N ASN A 166 20.58 10.00 13.67
CA ASN A 166 19.20 10.50 13.69
C ASN A 166 18.65 10.72 12.27
N LEU A 167 18.97 9.79 11.37
CA LEU A 167 18.49 9.80 10.00
C LEU A 167 17.09 9.18 9.90
N THR A 168 16.28 9.69 8.99
CA THR A 168 15.08 8.99 8.54
C THR A 168 15.46 7.69 7.86
N LEU A 169 14.52 6.74 7.81
CA LEU A 169 14.76 5.41 7.24
C LEU A 169 15.28 5.47 5.81
N HIS A 170 14.61 6.19 4.90
CA HIS A 170 15.00 6.30 3.50
C HIS A 170 16.38 6.93 3.31
N LEU A 171 16.77 7.92 4.14
CA LEU A 171 18.11 8.50 4.09
C LEU A 171 19.17 7.51 4.58
N ALA A 172 18.89 6.74 5.63
CA ALA A 172 19.81 5.72 6.12
C ALA A 172 19.97 4.57 5.11
N GLU A 173 18.90 4.19 4.40
CA GLU A 173 18.94 3.23 3.29
C GLU A 173 19.80 3.75 2.14
N THR A 174 19.57 4.98 1.69
CA THR A 174 20.37 5.62 0.64
C THR A 174 21.85 5.68 1.01
N GLU A 175 22.20 6.02 2.25
CA GLU A 175 23.59 6.03 2.72
C GLU A 175 24.20 4.62 2.80
N ALA A 176 23.42 3.63 3.19
CA ALA A 176 23.89 2.25 3.34
C ALA A 176 24.04 1.50 2.01
N LEU A 177 23.07 1.70 1.08
CA LEU A 177 22.85 0.90 -0.11
C LEU A 177 23.14 1.67 -1.43
N GLY A 178 22.96 3.00 -1.43
CA GLY A 178 22.95 3.84 -2.63
C GLY A 178 21.57 3.98 -3.29
N PHE A 179 20.52 3.40 -2.71
CA PHE A 179 19.11 3.49 -3.08
C PHE A 179 18.26 3.28 -1.82
N ASP A 180 16.97 3.55 -1.88
CA ASP A 180 16.05 3.35 -0.76
C ASP A 180 14.88 2.42 -1.11
N HIS A 181 13.98 2.21 -0.14
CA HIS A 181 12.82 1.34 -0.32
C HIS A 181 11.83 1.88 -1.36
N THR A 182 11.82 3.17 -1.67
CA THR A 182 10.94 3.72 -2.69
C THR A 182 11.37 3.27 -4.08
N ASP A 183 12.67 3.27 -4.35
CA ASP A 183 13.27 2.75 -5.58
C ASP A 183 12.97 1.24 -5.74
N VAL A 184 13.15 0.48 -4.66
CA VAL A 184 12.92 -0.97 -4.63
C VAL A 184 11.44 -1.29 -4.81
N GLY A 185 10.55 -0.55 -4.14
CA GLY A 185 9.11 -0.71 -4.26
C GLY A 185 8.61 -0.40 -5.67
N ALA A 186 9.05 0.72 -6.25
CA ALA A 186 8.72 1.10 -7.62
C ALA A 186 9.16 0.02 -8.63
N ARG A 187 10.36 -0.53 -8.46
CA ARG A 187 10.86 -1.63 -9.29
C ARG A 187 10.02 -2.89 -9.12
N LEU A 188 9.64 -3.26 -7.90
CA LEU A 188 8.80 -4.43 -7.63
C LEU A 188 7.42 -4.27 -8.29
N ILE A 189 6.79 -3.12 -8.16
CA ILE A 189 5.50 -2.80 -8.80
C ILE A 189 5.58 -2.96 -10.32
N LYS A 190 6.67 -2.49 -10.91
CA LYS A 190 6.94 -2.65 -12.34
C LYS A 190 7.11 -4.13 -12.74
N GLU A 191 7.87 -4.92 -11.98
CA GLU A 191 8.01 -6.37 -12.21
C GLU A 191 6.68 -7.12 -12.08
N TRP A 192 5.78 -6.67 -11.20
CA TRP A 192 4.42 -7.19 -11.09
C TRP A 192 3.49 -6.74 -12.23
N GLY A 193 3.97 -5.87 -13.11
CA GLY A 193 3.19 -5.31 -14.22
C GLY A 193 2.00 -4.48 -13.76
N LEU A 194 2.07 -3.85 -12.58
CA LEU A 194 1.02 -2.98 -12.07
C LEU A 194 1.02 -1.63 -12.80
N PRO A 195 -0.11 -0.88 -12.75
CA PRO A 195 -0.20 0.43 -13.39
C PRO A 195 0.88 1.40 -12.91
N HIS A 196 1.41 2.20 -13.83
CA HIS A 196 2.41 3.25 -13.55
C HIS A 196 2.01 4.22 -12.43
N PHE A 197 0.73 4.36 -12.16
CA PHE A 197 0.23 5.12 -11.01
C PHE A 197 0.84 4.65 -9.68
N HIS A 198 0.81 3.35 -9.42
CA HIS A 198 1.35 2.80 -8.18
C HIS A 198 2.87 2.92 -8.12
N GLU A 199 3.55 2.74 -9.28
CA GLU A 199 4.99 2.95 -9.41
C GLU A 199 5.38 4.38 -9.04
N ASP A 200 4.72 5.40 -9.62
CA ASP A 200 5.00 6.82 -9.38
C ASP A 200 4.75 7.21 -7.92
N VAL A 201 3.58 6.79 -7.36
CA VAL A 201 3.23 7.13 -5.98
C VAL A 201 4.18 6.48 -4.96
N VAL A 202 4.51 5.20 -5.15
CA VAL A 202 5.47 4.50 -4.27
C VAL A 202 6.85 5.12 -4.37
N ASN A 203 7.29 5.49 -5.59
CA ASN A 203 8.60 6.10 -5.78
C ASN A 203 8.73 7.49 -5.16
N CYS A 204 7.64 8.25 -5.11
CA CYS A 204 7.68 9.68 -4.76
C CYS A 204 7.10 10.02 -3.39
N HIS A 205 6.63 9.04 -2.58
CA HIS A 205 5.92 9.37 -1.35
C HIS A 205 6.78 10.10 -0.31
N HIS A 206 8.09 9.91 -0.26
CA HIS A 206 9.00 10.72 0.55
C HIS A 206 9.35 12.08 -0.09
N ASN A 207 9.18 12.21 -1.40
CA ASN A 207 9.56 13.39 -2.17
C ASN A 207 8.45 13.78 -3.19
N PRO A 208 7.24 14.16 -2.73
CA PRO A 208 6.08 14.38 -3.59
C PRO A 208 6.25 15.55 -4.57
N SER A 209 7.25 16.42 -4.34
CA SER A 209 7.63 17.48 -5.27
C SER A 209 8.32 16.97 -6.53
N GLN A 210 8.83 15.74 -6.54
CA GLN A 210 9.46 15.09 -7.70
C GLN A 210 8.46 14.31 -8.57
N ALA A 211 7.23 14.10 -8.09
CA ALA A 211 6.20 13.38 -8.83
C ALA A 211 5.82 14.12 -10.12
N LEU A 212 5.96 13.43 -11.26
CA LEU A 212 5.69 14.01 -12.58
C LEU A 212 4.25 13.78 -13.05
N SER A 213 3.68 12.63 -12.72
CA SER A 213 2.38 12.19 -13.25
C SER A 213 1.24 12.34 -12.24
N PHE A 214 1.49 12.03 -10.95
CA PHE A 214 0.46 11.96 -9.91
C PHE A 214 0.83 12.77 -8.65
N PRO A 215 1.14 14.08 -8.75
CA PRO A 215 1.67 14.87 -7.63
C PRO A 215 0.68 15.05 -6.47
N ILE A 216 -0.63 14.96 -6.73
CA ILE A 216 -1.64 15.07 -5.66
C ILE A 216 -1.67 13.75 -4.87
N GLU A 217 -1.73 12.62 -5.54
CA GLU A 217 -1.79 11.32 -4.90
C GLU A 217 -0.48 10.98 -4.17
N CYS A 218 0.67 11.34 -4.72
CA CYS A 218 1.94 11.28 -4.00
C CYS A 218 1.92 12.13 -2.72
N SER A 219 1.32 13.35 -2.80
CA SER A 219 1.15 14.21 -1.63
C SER A 219 0.20 13.62 -0.59
N ILE A 220 -0.86 12.93 -1.02
CA ILE A 220 -1.80 12.26 -0.12
C ILE A 220 -1.08 11.14 0.66
N VAL A 221 -0.34 10.28 -0.03
CA VAL A 221 0.37 9.17 0.62
C VAL A 221 1.50 9.68 1.52
N HIS A 222 2.23 10.72 1.11
CA HIS A 222 3.22 11.41 1.94
C HIS A 222 2.63 11.90 3.27
N VAL A 223 1.50 12.60 3.19
CA VAL A 223 0.81 13.12 4.38
C VAL A 223 0.27 11.98 5.25
N ALA A 224 -0.27 10.95 4.63
CA ALA A 224 -0.81 9.79 5.34
C ALA A 224 0.28 9.07 6.14
N ASP A 225 1.44 8.81 5.54
CA ASP A 225 2.58 8.18 6.20
C ASP A 225 3.05 8.96 7.43
N ILE A 226 3.26 10.27 7.31
CA ILE A 226 3.67 11.14 8.42
C ILE A 226 2.61 11.14 9.54
N LEU A 227 1.31 11.22 9.20
CA LEU A 227 0.24 11.19 10.20
C LEU A 227 0.20 9.85 10.93
N VAL A 228 0.29 8.74 10.21
CA VAL A 228 0.23 7.39 10.77
C VAL A 228 1.42 7.13 11.70
N ASN A 229 2.62 7.54 11.31
CA ASN A 229 3.81 7.51 12.17
C ASN A 229 3.61 8.36 13.44
N SER A 230 3.03 9.56 13.32
CA SER A 230 2.73 10.43 14.46
C SER A 230 1.66 9.87 15.41
N LEU A 231 0.78 9.01 14.90
CA LEU A 231 -0.29 8.34 15.65
C LEU A 231 0.14 6.98 16.21
N GLU A 232 1.35 6.52 15.91
CA GLU A 232 1.89 5.22 16.32
C GLU A 232 1.00 4.03 15.90
N LEU A 233 0.36 4.13 14.72
CA LEU A 233 -0.49 3.07 14.17
C LEU A 233 0.33 2.02 13.41
N GLY A 234 1.17 1.28 14.12
CA GLY A 234 2.17 0.38 13.56
C GLY A 234 3.43 1.13 13.13
N THR A 235 4.39 0.40 12.53
CA THR A 235 5.64 0.99 12.01
C THR A 235 6.25 0.12 10.92
N SER A 236 6.78 0.75 9.89
CA SER A 236 7.65 0.12 8.89
C SER A 236 9.13 0.13 9.30
N GLY A 237 9.44 0.67 10.47
CA GLY A 237 10.79 0.83 11.01
C GLY A 237 11.28 2.27 11.08
N GLU A 238 10.44 3.25 10.70
CA GLU A 238 10.75 4.67 10.85
C GLU A 238 10.77 5.07 12.33
N THR A 239 11.77 5.85 12.71
CA THR A 239 11.96 6.35 14.10
C THR A 239 11.98 7.87 14.16
N VAL A 240 12.10 8.54 13.02
CA VAL A 240 12.16 10.00 12.92
C VAL A 240 10.96 10.49 12.12
N ILE A 241 10.02 11.16 12.78
CA ILE A 241 8.86 11.75 12.11
C ILE A 241 9.31 12.94 11.28
N GLN A 242 9.04 12.87 9.97
CA GLN A 242 9.35 13.94 9.03
C GLN A 242 8.37 15.11 9.15
N GLU A 243 8.81 16.28 8.71
CA GLU A 243 7.88 17.40 8.47
C GLU A 243 7.16 17.20 7.13
N PHE A 244 5.93 17.73 7.04
CA PHE A 244 5.21 17.71 5.78
C PHE A 244 5.93 18.54 4.71
N ASP A 245 6.06 17.99 3.50
CA ASP A 245 6.44 18.79 2.33
C ASP A 245 5.46 19.97 2.15
N GLU A 246 6.00 21.16 1.89
CA GLU A 246 5.18 22.39 1.78
C GLU A 246 4.17 22.31 0.63
N GLY A 247 4.57 21.73 -0.51
CA GLY A 247 3.71 21.53 -1.67
C GLY A 247 2.63 20.49 -1.38
N ALA A 248 2.99 19.38 -0.73
CA ALA A 248 2.05 18.36 -0.30
C ALA A 248 1.02 18.91 0.69
N SER A 249 1.48 19.69 1.67
CA SER A 249 0.62 20.36 2.63
C SER A 249 -0.44 21.25 1.98
N LYS A 250 -0.03 22.00 0.96
CA LYS A 250 -0.94 22.89 0.20
C LYS A 250 -1.95 22.10 -0.65
N ARG A 251 -1.48 21.02 -1.32
CA ARG A 251 -2.34 20.18 -2.18
C ARG A 251 -3.41 19.44 -1.39
N THR A 252 -3.09 19.04 -0.16
CA THR A 252 -3.95 18.22 0.71
C THR A 252 -4.73 19.02 1.74
N ASN A 253 -4.49 20.33 1.87
CA ASN A 253 -5.06 21.19 2.91
C ASN A 253 -4.77 20.74 4.36
N ILE A 254 -3.73 19.93 4.58
CA ILE A 254 -3.43 19.35 5.90
C ILE A 254 -2.93 20.38 6.91
N GLN A 255 -2.58 21.59 6.47
CA GLN A 255 -2.20 22.71 7.34
C GLN A 255 -3.38 23.26 8.14
N ASP A 256 -4.61 23.10 7.64
CA ASP A 256 -5.81 23.43 8.39
C ASP A 256 -5.98 22.44 9.55
N GLU A 257 -5.83 22.94 10.77
CA GLU A 257 -5.86 22.13 11.99
C GLU A 257 -7.22 21.46 12.22
N SER A 258 -8.32 22.15 11.86
CA SER A 258 -9.67 21.61 11.99
C SER A 258 -9.90 20.46 10.99
N PHE A 259 -9.44 20.64 9.75
CA PHE A 259 -9.49 19.62 8.72
C PHE A 259 -8.66 18.39 9.12
N ARG A 260 -7.44 18.62 9.60
CA ARG A 260 -6.55 17.54 10.07
C ARG A 260 -7.14 16.77 11.25
N SER A 261 -7.73 17.46 12.24
CA SER A 261 -8.38 16.81 13.38
C SER A 261 -9.52 15.90 12.93
N LEU A 262 -10.40 16.40 12.07
CA LEU A 262 -11.50 15.61 11.53
C LEU A 262 -11.02 14.37 10.75
N LEU A 263 -9.95 14.50 9.98
CA LEU A 263 -9.33 13.36 9.27
C LEU A 263 -8.82 12.31 10.26
N VAL A 264 -8.07 12.74 11.27
CA VAL A 264 -7.48 11.84 12.28
C VAL A 264 -8.56 11.13 13.10
N ASP A 265 -9.62 11.84 13.51
CA ASP A 265 -10.72 11.25 14.27
C ASP A 265 -11.44 10.17 13.45
N GLU A 266 -11.72 10.44 12.18
CA GLU A 266 -12.36 9.48 11.27
C GLU A 266 -11.47 8.25 11.02
N VAL A 267 -10.17 8.44 10.83
CA VAL A 267 -9.21 7.33 10.66
C VAL A 267 -9.18 6.46 11.92
N LYS A 268 -9.09 7.05 13.10
CA LYS A 268 -9.09 6.29 14.37
C LYS A 268 -10.37 5.49 14.58
N GLU A 269 -11.51 6.06 14.23
CA GLU A 269 -12.81 5.38 14.35
C GLU A 269 -12.88 4.13 13.46
N LYS A 270 -12.36 4.21 12.23
CA LYS A 270 -12.45 3.13 11.24
C LYS A 270 -11.29 2.14 11.27
N PHE A 271 -10.19 2.46 11.94
CA PHE A 271 -8.93 1.74 11.79
C PHE A 271 -9.00 0.29 12.23
N ASP A 272 -9.53 0.00 13.43
CA ASP A 272 -9.55 -1.36 13.97
C ASP A 272 -10.38 -2.31 13.10
N GLU A 273 -11.54 -1.87 12.63
CA GLU A 273 -12.36 -2.65 11.71
C GLU A 273 -11.63 -2.89 10.38
N THR A 274 -11.05 -1.83 9.79
CA THR A 274 -10.30 -1.94 8.53
C THR A 274 -9.11 -2.88 8.68
N PHE A 275 -8.35 -2.77 9.77
CA PHE A 275 -7.24 -3.68 10.02
C PHE A 275 -7.69 -5.13 10.08
N GLN A 276 -8.76 -5.45 10.80
CA GLN A 276 -9.30 -6.81 10.91
C GLN A 276 -9.89 -7.35 9.59
N LEU A 277 -10.30 -6.47 8.69
CA LEU A 277 -10.80 -6.86 7.36
C LEU A 277 -9.67 -7.32 6.44
N PHE A 278 -8.57 -6.58 6.42
CA PHE A 278 -7.47 -6.81 5.49
C PHE A 278 -6.39 -7.73 6.08
N PHE A 279 -6.03 -7.55 7.34
CA PHE A 279 -5.02 -8.36 7.99
C PHE A 279 -5.62 -9.67 8.53
N GLN A 280 -5.20 -10.80 7.96
CA GLN A 280 -5.45 -12.12 8.53
C GLN A 280 -4.10 -12.77 8.78
N PRO A 281 -3.75 -13.10 10.03
CA PRO A 281 -2.53 -13.83 10.30
C PRO A 281 -2.56 -15.17 9.56
N ALA A 282 -1.40 -15.52 8.98
CA ALA A 282 -1.23 -16.74 8.17
C ALA A 282 -1.41 -18.02 8.99
#